data_35f5de00b640301a26720b6e31c6461a
#
_entry.id   35f5de00b640301a26720b6e31c6461a
#
_cell.length_a   1.000
_cell.length_b   1.000
_cell.length_c   1.000
_cell.angle_alpha   90.00
_cell.angle_beta   90.00
_cell.angle_gamma   90.00
#
_symmetry.space_group_name_H-M   'P 1'
#
loop_
_entity.id
_entity.type
_entity.pdbx_description
1 polymer ?
#
loop_
_entity_poly.entity_id
_entity_poly.type
_entity_poly.pdbx_seq_one_letter_code
_entity_poly.pdbx_strand_id
1 'polypeptide(L)'
;IVTALSTGNPVVSVVSEIFYEEAVEIQNKFESTGAPKGLFQVARLAHLDTLLMDEDLSGVVVDSGTERTARITAMLSSREGAILPVITAEYNDNLIQRLMTEKTISIDTTASGGNTSLMTLVEDDE
;
A
#
# COMPACT_ATOMS: atom_id res chain seq x y z
N ILE A 1 -0.98 1.04 12.54
CA ILE A 1 -1.61 -0.29 12.38
C ILE A 1 -3.09 -0.11 12.05
N VAL A 2 -3.88 0.48 12.96
CA VAL A 2 -5.34 0.60 12.79
C VAL A 2 -5.72 1.27 11.47
N THR A 3 -5.06 2.38 11.11
CA THR A 3 -5.31 3.09 9.85
C THR A 3 -5.07 2.20 8.61
N ALA A 4 -4.00 1.42 8.60
CA ALA A 4 -3.71 0.50 7.49
C ALA A 4 -4.76 -0.62 7.38
N LEU A 5 -5.15 -1.21 8.52
CA LEU A 5 -6.21 -2.22 8.56
C LEU A 5 -7.57 -1.67 8.10
N SER A 6 -7.92 -0.44 8.52
CA SER A 6 -9.19 0.19 8.14
C SER A 6 -9.28 0.56 6.66
N THR A 7 -8.14 0.68 6.00
CA THR A 7 -8.03 0.90 4.54
C THR A 7 -7.93 -0.40 3.73
N GLY A 8 -8.09 -1.56 4.41
CA GLY A 8 -8.12 -2.88 3.76
C GLY A 8 -6.76 -3.52 3.54
N ASN A 9 -5.70 -2.98 4.14
CA ASN A 9 -4.36 -3.56 4.00
C ASN A 9 -4.10 -4.59 5.11
N PRO A 10 -3.65 -5.82 4.79
CA PRO A 10 -3.06 -6.69 5.78
C PRO A 10 -1.74 -6.08 6.30
N VAL A 11 -1.46 -6.27 7.57
CA VAL A 11 -0.34 -5.60 8.24
C VAL A 11 0.56 -6.61 8.93
N VAL A 12 1.86 -6.50 8.68
CA VAL A 12 2.90 -7.14 9.50
C VAL A 12 3.59 -6.07 10.33
N SER A 13 3.44 -6.13 11.65
CA SER A 13 4.10 -5.22 12.58
C SER A 13 5.45 -5.80 13.00
N VAL A 14 6.52 -5.14 12.62
CA VAL A 14 7.88 -5.55 13.01
C VAL A 14 8.27 -4.85 14.30
N VAL A 15 8.54 -5.63 15.33
CA VAL A 15 8.82 -5.13 16.67
C VAL A 15 10.16 -5.62 17.20
N SER A 16 10.76 -4.85 18.12
CA SER A 16 11.96 -5.29 18.84
C SER A 16 11.64 -6.45 19.79
N GLU A 17 12.67 -7.18 20.18
CA GLU A 17 12.54 -8.37 21.04
C GLU A 17 11.82 -8.08 22.36
N ILE A 18 12.07 -6.91 22.95
CA ILE A 18 11.47 -6.51 24.23
C ILE A 18 9.93 -6.39 24.17
N PHE A 19 9.38 -6.04 23.00
CA PHE A 19 7.93 -5.85 22.81
C PHE A 19 7.26 -7.01 22.09
N TYR A 20 8.01 -8.07 21.76
CA TYR A 20 7.51 -9.13 20.91
C TYR A 20 6.34 -9.89 21.56
N GLU A 21 6.49 -10.31 22.80
CA GLU A 21 5.45 -11.09 23.52
C GLU A 21 4.17 -10.26 23.70
N GLU A 22 4.28 -8.98 24.07
CA GLU A 22 3.15 -8.06 24.19
C GLU A 22 2.43 -7.87 22.85
N ALA A 23 3.19 -7.71 21.77
CA ALA A 23 2.63 -7.55 20.43
C ALA A 23 1.91 -8.83 19.96
N VAL A 24 2.43 -10.02 20.28
CA VAL A 24 1.76 -11.30 20.00
C VAL A 24 0.46 -11.44 20.78
N GLU A 25 0.41 -10.98 22.03
CA GLU A 25 -0.85 -10.96 22.78
C GLU A 25 -1.90 -10.07 22.10
N ILE A 26 -1.50 -8.92 21.56
CA ILE A 26 -2.39 -8.04 20.80
C ILE A 26 -2.89 -8.74 19.54
N GLN A 27 -2.01 -9.42 18.80
CA GLN A 27 -2.39 -10.22 17.63
C GLN A 27 -3.44 -11.28 18.00
N ASN A 28 -3.20 -12.06 19.05
CA ASN A 28 -4.12 -13.10 19.50
C ASN A 28 -5.48 -12.53 19.92
N LYS A 29 -5.48 -11.40 20.62
CA LYS A 29 -6.73 -10.69 20.98
C LYS A 29 -7.46 -10.25 19.72
N PHE A 30 -6.77 -9.70 18.74
CA PHE A 30 -7.35 -9.27 17.47
C PHE A 30 -8.01 -10.44 16.73
N GLU A 31 -7.31 -11.57 16.61
CA GLU A 31 -7.86 -12.78 15.99
C GLU A 31 -9.07 -13.34 16.75
N SER A 32 -9.08 -13.25 18.09
CA SER A 32 -10.19 -13.70 18.92
C SER A 32 -11.49 -12.91 18.70
N THR A 33 -11.43 -11.72 18.10
CA THR A 33 -12.61 -10.94 17.71
C THR A 33 -13.30 -11.44 16.44
N GLY A 34 -12.78 -12.49 15.81
CA GLY A 34 -13.27 -13.03 14.55
C GLY A 34 -12.62 -12.40 13.31
N ALA A 35 -11.55 -11.63 13.48
CA ALA A 35 -10.79 -11.09 12.37
C ALA A 35 -10.16 -12.24 11.55
N PRO A 36 -10.06 -12.10 10.22
CA PRO A 36 -9.40 -13.09 9.39
C PRO A 36 -7.95 -13.32 9.84
N LYS A 37 -7.54 -14.59 9.87
CA LYS A 37 -6.15 -14.95 10.16
C LYS A 37 -5.23 -14.34 9.11
N GLY A 38 -4.10 -13.81 9.57
CA GLY A 38 -3.11 -13.19 8.70
C GLY A 38 -3.39 -11.72 8.35
N LEU A 39 -4.55 -11.16 8.75
CA LEU A 39 -4.84 -9.75 8.53
C LEU A 39 -3.91 -8.84 9.35
N PHE A 40 -3.60 -9.24 10.57
CA PHE A 40 -2.61 -8.61 11.42
C PHE A 40 -1.63 -9.65 11.96
N GLN A 41 -0.36 -9.46 11.69
CA GLN A 41 0.72 -10.35 12.09
C GLN A 41 1.82 -9.57 12.79
N VAL A 42 2.56 -10.25 13.63
CA VAL A 42 3.72 -9.68 14.34
C VAL A 42 4.98 -10.46 13.94
N ALA A 43 6.03 -9.73 13.62
CA ALA A 43 7.34 -10.29 13.31
C ALA A 43 8.43 -9.66 14.18
N ARG A 44 9.50 -10.40 14.40
CA ARG A 44 10.69 -9.92 15.10
C ARG A 44 11.52 -9.02 14.19
N LEU A 45 12.20 -8.06 14.79
CA LEU A 45 13.09 -7.14 14.06
C LEU A 45 14.18 -7.88 13.26
N ALA A 46 14.61 -9.05 13.72
CA ALA A 46 15.56 -9.90 13.00
C ALA A 46 15.07 -10.33 11.60
N HIS A 47 13.77 -10.31 11.34
CA HIS A 47 13.18 -10.69 10.05
C HIS A 47 12.92 -9.50 9.14
N LEU A 48 13.25 -8.28 9.57
CA LEU A 48 12.94 -7.05 8.80
C LEU A 48 13.50 -7.11 7.38
N ASP A 49 14.76 -7.47 7.22
CA ASP A 49 15.42 -7.48 5.91
C ASP A 49 14.79 -8.50 4.95
N THR A 50 14.35 -9.65 5.46
CA THR A 50 13.63 -10.65 4.67
C THR A 50 12.24 -10.14 4.26
N LEU A 51 11.52 -9.51 5.17
CA LEU A 51 10.19 -8.95 4.89
C LEU A 51 10.24 -7.79 3.89
N LEU A 52 11.30 -6.97 3.94
CA LEU A 52 11.48 -5.88 2.98
C LEU A 52 11.73 -6.38 1.55
N MET A 53 12.20 -7.63 1.38
CA MET A 53 12.42 -8.26 0.08
C MET A 53 11.26 -9.13 -0.39
N ASP A 54 10.20 -9.24 0.39
CA ASP A 54 9.01 -10.02 0.05
C ASP A 54 8.30 -9.43 -1.18
N GLU A 55 7.96 -10.28 -2.15
CA GLU A 55 7.35 -9.86 -3.42
C GLU A 55 5.94 -9.30 -3.22
N ASP A 56 5.21 -9.77 -2.21
CA ASP A 56 3.85 -9.34 -1.90
C ASP A 56 3.81 -8.02 -1.10
N LEU A 57 4.96 -7.49 -0.70
CA LEU A 57 5.03 -6.22 0.02
C LEU A 57 4.53 -5.07 -0.85
N SER A 58 3.53 -4.34 -0.38
CA SER A 58 2.92 -3.21 -1.11
C SER A 58 3.36 -1.83 -0.61
N GLY A 59 3.96 -1.76 0.56
CA GLY A 59 4.47 -0.51 1.13
C GLY A 59 4.95 -0.68 2.56
N VAL A 60 5.64 0.31 3.07
CA VAL A 60 6.20 0.29 4.42
C VAL A 60 5.81 1.56 5.16
N VAL A 61 5.31 1.39 6.38
CA VAL A 61 5.11 2.50 7.33
C VAL A 61 6.24 2.45 8.35
N VAL A 62 7.01 3.51 8.43
CA VAL A 62 8.14 3.63 9.35
C VAL A 62 7.77 4.54 10.51
N ASP A 63 7.97 4.05 11.72
CA ASP A 63 7.99 4.90 12.91
C ASP A 63 9.14 5.91 12.83
N SER A 64 8.96 7.09 13.36
CA SER A 64 9.86 8.23 13.20
C SER A 64 11.34 7.91 13.48
N GLY A 65 12.22 8.33 12.59
CA GLY A 65 13.68 8.20 12.71
C GLY A 65 14.33 8.26 11.34
N THR A 66 15.02 9.35 11.05
CA THR A 66 15.65 9.61 9.75
C THR A 66 16.62 8.51 9.31
N GLU A 67 17.40 7.96 10.24
CA GLU A 67 18.38 6.91 9.94
C GLU A 67 17.70 5.59 9.53
N ARG A 68 16.67 5.17 10.28
CA ARG A 68 15.92 3.95 9.96
C ARG A 68 15.17 4.08 8.64
N THR A 69 14.54 5.22 8.41
CA THR A 69 13.84 5.52 7.15
C THR A 69 14.82 5.49 5.98
N ALA A 70 15.98 6.10 6.10
CA ALA A 70 17.00 6.09 5.05
C ALA A 70 17.50 4.67 4.73
N ARG A 71 17.75 3.84 5.75
CA ARG A 71 18.14 2.43 5.57
C ARG A 71 17.06 1.63 4.84
N ILE A 72 15.81 1.73 5.28
CA ILE A 72 14.68 1.01 4.67
C ILE A 72 14.50 1.48 3.22
N THR A 73 14.55 2.78 2.95
CA THR A 73 14.44 3.33 1.60
C THR A 73 15.56 2.81 0.70
N ALA A 74 16.79 2.78 1.18
CA ALA A 74 17.92 2.25 0.42
C ALA A 74 17.74 0.76 0.08
N MET A 75 17.26 -0.05 1.02
CA MET A 75 16.98 -1.46 0.79
C MET A 75 15.85 -1.65 -0.23
N LEU A 76 14.76 -0.93 -0.10
CA LEU A 76 13.63 -1.01 -1.04
C LEU A 76 14.01 -0.53 -2.44
N SER A 77 14.91 0.45 -2.55
CA SER A 77 15.41 0.94 -3.84
C SER A 77 16.30 -0.06 -4.57
N SER A 78 16.84 -1.06 -3.87
CA SER A 78 17.64 -2.13 -4.47
C SER A 78 16.79 -3.30 -5.01
N ARG A 79 15.48 -3.29 -4.77
CA ARG A 79 14.56 -4.32 -5.28
C ARG A 79 14.33 -4.15 -6.78
N GLU A 80 14.12 -5.26 -7.45
CA GLU A 80 13.55 -5.26 -8.79
C GLU A 80 12.01 -5.09 -8.71
N GLY A 81 11.43 -4.44 -9.70
CA GLY A 81 9.98 -4.29 -9.80
C GLY A 81 9.46 -2.90 -9.42
N ALA A 82 8.25 -2.85 -8.89
CA ALA A 82 7.57 -1.59 -8.58
C ALA A 82 8.23 -0.85 -7.40
N ILE A 83 8.27 0.46 -7.48
CA ILE A 83 8.71 1.31 -6.36
C ILE A 83 7.66 1.27 -5.26
N LEU A 84 8.07 0.83 -4.08
CA LEU A 84 7.19 0.76 -2.92
C LEU A 84 7.19 2.08 -2.13
N PRO A 85 6.01 2.56 -1.70
CA PRO A 85 5.92 3.75 -0.87
C PRO A 85 6.51 3.49 0.52
N VAL A 86 7.35 4.40 0.98
CA VAL A 86 7.78 4.50 2.38
C VAL A 86 7.04 5.67 3.01
N ILE A 87 6.25 5.39 4.01
CA ILE A 87 5.37 6.33 4.68
C ILE A 87 5.87 6.53 6.11
N THR A 88 6.15 7.75 6.51
CA THR A 88 6.44 8.05 7.91
C THR A 88 5.13 8.10 8.70
N ALA A 89 5.12 7.49 9.88
CA ALA A 89 3.94 7.41 10.76
C ALA A 89 3.62 8.74 11.47
N GLU A 90 3.87 9.86 10.81
CA GLU A 90 3.41 11.15 11.30
C GLU A 90 1.89 11.23 11.11
N TYR A 91 1.20 11.52 12.22
CA TYR A 91 -0.24 11.69 12.18
C TYR A 91 -0.58 12.96 11.40
N ASN A 92 -0.94 12.78 10.14
CA ASN A 92 -1.45 13.85 9.29
C ASN A 92 -2.66 13.33 8.49
N ASP A 93 -3.49 14.24 8.02
CA ASP A 93 -4.72 13.92 7.29
C ASP A 93 -4.47 13.14 5.98
N ASN A 94 -3.24 13.14 5.48
CA ASN A 94 -2.85 12.45 4.26
C ASN A 94 -2.47 10.98 4.48
N LEU A 95 -2.32 10.51 5.73
CA LEU A 95 -1.91 9.13 6.02
C LEU A 95 -2.90 8.12 5.43
N ILE A 96 -4.19 8.37 5.56
CA ILE A 96 -5.24 7.51 5.03
C ILE A 96 -5.11 7.38 3.51
N GLN A 97 -4.99 8.50 2.82
CA GLN A 97 -4.86 8.54 1.35
C GLN A 97 -3.62 7.79 0.86
N ARG A 98 -2.50 7.92 1.58
CA ARG A 98 -1.24 7.22 1.24
C ARG A 98 -1.29 5.71 1.48
N LEU A 99 -2.22 5.23 2.31
CA LEU A 99 -2.45 3.81 2.57
C LEU A 99 -3.52 3.20 1.66
N MET A 100 -4.15 4.01 0.82
CA MET A 100 -5.14 3.55 -0.16
C MET A 100 -4.51 3.46 -1.55
N THR A 101 -4.84 2.40 -2.26
CA THR A 101 -4.53 2.30 -3.69
C THR A 101 -5.74 2.78 -4.48
N GLU A 102 -5.59 3.86 -5.22
CA GLU A 102 -6.63 4.34 -6.11
C GLU A 102 -6.58 3.55 -7.43
N LYS A 103 -7.73 2.99 -7.82
CA LYS A 103 -7.89 2.36 -9.12
C LYS A 103 -8.88 3.18 -9.94
N THR A 104 -8.37 3.97 -10.87
CA THR A 104 -9.19 4.72 -11.80
C THR A 104 -9.56 3.84 -13.00
N ILE A 105 -10.85 3.66 -13.26
CA ILE A 105 -11.35 3.03 -14.48
C ILE A 105 -11.83 4.17 -15.38
N SER A 106 -11.10 4.43 -16.47
CA SER A 106 -11.56 5.33 -17.52
C SER A 106 -12.33 4.55 -18.56
N ILE A 107 -13.62 4.84 -18.73
CA ILE A 107 -14.42 4.30 -19.82
C ILE A 107 -14.54 5.41 -20.84
N ASP A 108 -13.82 5.28 -21.95
CA ASP A 108 -13.99 6.17 -23.09
C ASP A 108 -15.25 5.76 -23.83
N THR A 109 -16.31 6.58 -23.69
CA THR A 109 -17.59 6.39 -24.39
C THR A 109 -17.65 7.13 -25.73
N THR A 110 -16.61 7.88 -26.10
CA THR A 110 -16.45 8.37 -27.45
C THR A 110 -16.22 7.17 -28.35
N ALA A 111 -17.24 6.82 -29.14
CA ALA A 111 -17.09 5.84 -30.18
C ALA A 111 -15.86 6.22 -31.03
N SER A 112 -14.89 5.32 -31.10
CA SER A 112 -13.77 5.46 -32.01
C SER A 112 -14.26 5.22 -33.44
N GLY A 113 -14.97 6.14 -33.93
CA GLY A 113 -15.54 6.24 -35.25
C GLY A 113 -16.13 7.61 -35.25
N GLY A 114 -15.28 8.61 -35.54
CA GLY A 114 -15.77 9.91 -35.87
C GLY A 114 -16.91 9.69 -36.85
N ASN A 115 -18.02 10.33 -36.59
CA ASN A 115 -19.20 10.19 -37.37
C ASN A 115 -18.85 10.64 -38.82
N THR A 116 -18.32 9.68 -39.60
CA THR A 116 -17.98 9.88 -41.02
C THR A 116 -19.16 10.36 -41.81
N SER A 117 -20.39 10.11 -41.31
CA SER A 117 -21.63 10.63 -41.89
C SER A 117 -21.78 12.15 -41.82
N LEU A 118 -21.11 12.83 -40.87
CA LEU A 118 -21.12 14.29 -40.79
C LEU A 118 -20.08 14.96 -41.71
N MET A 119 -19.05 14.22 -42.13
CA MET A 119 -18.08 14.75 -43.08
C MET A 119 -18.52 14.64 -44.54
N THR A 120 -19.48 13.78 -44.84
CA THR A 120 -20.02 13.60 -46.19
C THR A 120 -21.19 14.56 -46.48
N LEU A 121 -21.71 15.27 -45.47
CA LEU A 121 -22.80 16.22 -45.65
C LEU A 121 -22.36 17.65 -46.08
N VAL A 122 -21.06 17.86 -46.24
CA VAL A 122 -20.49 19.19 -46.57
C VAL A 122 -20.09 19.30 -48.05
N GLU A 123 -20.24 18.22 -48.85
CA GLU A 123 -19.78 18.22 -50.25
C GLU A 123 -20.91 18.33 -51.31
N ASP A 124 -22.17 18.52 -50.95
CA ASP A 124 -23.29 18.57 -51.90
C ASP A 124 -23.99 19.97 -51.98
N ASP A 125 -23.24 21.07 -51.85
CA ASP A 125 -23.72 22.41 -52.18
C ASP A 125 -22.71 23.15 -53.08
N GLU A 126 -22.60 22.71 -54.33
CA GLU A 126 -22.24 23.55 -55.49
C GLU A 126 -23.13 23.26 -56.69
#